data_3959f14335344115b131f7d4eba115db
#
_entry.id   3959f14335344115b131f7d4eba115db
#
_cell.length_a   1.000
_cell.length_b   1.000
_cell.length_c   1.000
_cell.angle_alpha   90.00
_cell.angle_beta   90.00
_cell.angle_gamma   90.00
#
_symmetry.space_group_name_H-M   'P 1'
#
loop_
_entity.id
_entity.type
_entity.pdbx_description
1 polymer ?
#
loop_
_entity_poly.entity_id
_entity_poly.type
_entity_poly.pdbx_seq_one_letter_code
_entity_poly.pdbx_strand_id
1 'polypeptide(L)'
;MGSEMCIRDSGKPEHLIEYGKQSAMALGVDSIDLLYLHRHDPEVPYNESCEGIKALLDQGVAQWAGVSNVSIEQLKIAQEILGDKLVAVQNQYSPIHLDTQDTLDYCAEQGLAFVCWSPLGGYRHPYDEHLFDPFREVAETRGVSYQRVVLAWELAKGDHMFVIPGAHRPETILDSLKADELELTEEELAKLS
;
A
#
# COMPACT_ATOMS: atom_id res chain seq x y z
N MET A 1 -8.69 18.29 8.22
CA MET A 1 -9.58 17.20 8.64
C MET A 1 -8.70 16.02 8.98
N GLY A 2 -8.48 15.76 10.29
CA GLY A 2 -7.93 14.49 10.72
C GLY A 2 -8.91 13.41 10.27
N SER A 3 -8.49 12.46 9.47
CA SER A 3 -9.38 11.40 9.03
C SER A 3 -9.93 10.70 10.27
N GLU A 4 -11.23 10.42 10.30
CA GLU A 4 -11.85 9.60 11.35
C GLU A 4 -11.16 8.22 11.49
N MET A 5 -10.42 7.78 10.48
CA MET A 5 -9.57 6.60 10.51
C MET A 5 -8.52 6.64 11.64
N CYS A 6 -7.90 7.80 11.89
CA CYS A 6 -6.89 7.91 12.96
C CYS A 6 -7.47 7.79 14.38
N ILE A 7 -8.76 8.04 14.57
CA ILE A 7 -9.45 7.94 15.87
C ILE A 7 -9.81 6.47 16.19
N ARG A 8 -9.86 5.61 15.16
CA ARG A 8 -10.21 4.19 15.24
C ARG A 8 -9.01 3.25 15.11
N ASP A 9 -7.80 3.78 15.08
CA ASP A 9 -6.56 2.99 14.93
C ASP A 9 -6.12 2.34 16.26
N SER A 10 -7.05 1.87 17.09
CA SER A 10 -6.69 1.06 18.25
C SER A 10 -6.26 -0.33 17.82
N GLY A 11 -5.07 -0.74 18.26
CA GLY A 11 -4.51 -2.06 18.02
C GLY A 11 -5.01 -3.15 18.98
N LYS A 12 -5.90 -2.81 19.93
CA LYS A 12 -6.43 -3.78 20.91
C LYS A 12 -7.30 -4.84 20.20
N PRO A 13 -7.09 -6.13 20.46
CA PRO A 13 -7.83 -7.21 19.80
C PRO A 13 -9.35 -7.05 19.85
N GLU A 14 -9.90 -6.67 21.02
CA GLU A 14 -11.35 -6.48 21.19
C GLU A 14 -11.90 -5.36 20.29
N HIS A 15 -11.15 -4.26 20.13
CA HIS A 15 -11.54 -3.15 19.25
C HIS A 15 -11.43 -3.53 17.78
N LEU A 16 -10.35 -4.23 17.39
CA LEU A 16 -10.17 -4.70 16.02
C LEU A 16 -11.30 -5.64 15.60
N ILE A 17 -11.72 -6.57 16.51
CA ILE A 17 -12.83 -7.48 16.28
C ILE A 17 -14.15 -6.71 16.11
N GLU A 18 -14.41 -5.72 16.96
CA GLU A 18 -15.60 -4.88 16.87
C GLU A 18 -15.62 -4.09 15.55
N TYR A 19 -14.52 -3.40 15.22
CA TYR A 19 -14.42 -2.56 14.02
C TYR A 19 -14.47 -3.37 12.74
N GLY A 20 -13.89 -4.56 12.70
CA GLY A 20 -13.98 -5.46 11.57
C GLY A 20 -15.44 -5.88 11.28
N LYS A 21 -16.19 -6.23 12.32
CA LYS A 21 -17.63 -6.54 12.21
C LYS A 21 -18.46 -5.33 11.77
N GLN A 22 -18.19 -4.15 12.33
CA GLN A 22 -18.85 -2.90 11.92
C GLN A 22 -18.55 -2.57 10.45
N SER A 23 -17.32 -2.82 9.98
CA SER A 23 -16.92 -2.61 8.59
C SER A 23 -17.68 -3.53 7.64
N ALA A 24 -17.80 -4.82 7.95
CA ALA A 24 -18.59 -5.77 7.17
C ALA A 24 -20.07 -5.34 7.08
N MET A 25 -20.65 -4.94 8.23
CA MET A 25 -22.03 -4.40 8.27
C MET A 25 -22.19 -3.13 7.42
N ALA A 26 -21.24 -2.19 7.50
CA ALA A 26 -21.29 -0.95 6.74
C ALA A 26 -21.15 -1.18 5.22
N LEU A 27 -20.37 -2.18 4.82
CA LEU A 27 -20.23 -2.61 3.42
C LEU A 27 -21.44 -3.43 2.93
N GLY A 28 -22.27 -3.94 3.84
CA GLY A 28 -23.41 -4.80 3.49
C GLY A 28 -22.99 -6.18 3.00
N VAL A 29 -21.87 -6.70 3.51
CA VAL A 29 -21.32 -8.02 3.15
C VAL A 29 -21.28 -8.96 4.35
N ASP A 30 -21.37 -10.25 4.12
CA ASP A 30 -21.22 -11.27 5.17
C ASP A 30 -19.75 -11.48 5.55
N SER A 31 -18.83 -11.26 4.60
CA SER A 31 -17.40 -11.41 4.79
C SER A 31 -16.66 -10.38 3.92
N ILE A 32 -15.59 -9.79 4.47
CA ILE A 32 -14.70 -8.86 3.77
C ILE A 32 -13.63 -9.69 3.05
N ASP A 33 -13.43 -9.46 1.75
CA ASP A 33 -12.42 -10.20 0.99
C ASP A 33 -11.01 -9.97 1.54
N LEU A 34 -10.61 -8.71 1.76
CA LEU A 34 -9.29 -8.33 2.27
C LEU A 34 -9.41 -7.23 3.33
N LEU A 35 -9.01 -7.54 4.56
CA LEU A 35 -9.02 -6.61 5.69
C LEU A 35 -7.59 -6.23 6.06
N TYR A 36 -7.33 -4.92 6.19
CA TYR A 36 -6.01 -4.42 6.60
C TYR A 36 -5.96 -4.02 8.08
N LEU A 37 -4.88 -4.45 8.77
CA LEU A 37 -4.41 -3.74 9.96
C LEU A 37 -3.72 -2.45 9.49
N HIS A 38 -4.41 -1.30 9.65
CA HIS A 38 -4.03 -0.03 9.01
C HIS A 38 -2.66 0.49 9.47
N ARG A 39 -2.36 0.38 10.76
CA ARG A 39 -1.07 0.74 11.35
C ARG A 39 -0.87 0.10 12.72
N HIS A 40 0.37 0.07 13.16
CA HIS A 40 0.73 -0.30 14.53
C HIS A 40 0.22 0.76 15.52
N ASP A 41 -0.44 0.30 16.58
CA ASP A 41 -0.77 1.10 17.78
C ASP A 41 0.41 0.97 18.76
N PRO A 42 1.16 2.05 19.05
CA PRO A 42 2.34 1.97 19.93
C PRO A 42 2.00 1.62 21.38
N GLU A 43 0.74 1.70 21.78
CA GLU A 43 0.27 1.32 23.13
C GLU A 43 -0.05 -0.19 23.23
N VAL A 44 -0.03 -0.93 22.11
CA VAL A 44 -0.40 -2.35 22.06
C VAL A 44 0.73 -3.15 21.41
N PRO A 45 1.19 -4.26 22.00
CA PRO A 45 2.15 -5.14 21.36
C PRO A 45 1.64 -5.58 19.96
N TYR A 46 2.50 -5.50 18.96
CA TYR A 46 2.09 -5.73 17.56
C TYR A 46 1.53 -7.14 17.32
N ASN A 47 2.07 -8.15 18.00
CA ASN A 47 1.58 -9.51 17.97
C ASN A 47 0.12 -9.61 18.48
N GLU A 48 -0.27 -8.86 19.51
CA GLU A 48 -1.65 -8.85 20.00
C GLU A 48 -2.61 -8.25 18.96
N SER A 49 -2.19 -7.20 18.25
CA SER A 49 -2.98 -6.65 17.13
C SER A 49 -3.14 -7.68 16.02
N CYS A 50 -2.09 -8.44 15.69
CA CYS A 50 -2.17 -9.52 14.69
C CYS A 50 -3.13 -10.63 15.15
N GLU A 51 -3.13 -10.99 16.43
CA GLU A 51 -4.10 -11.96 16.98
C GLU A 51 -5.56 -11.46 16.87
N GLY A 52 -5.79 -10.15 17.02
CA GLY A 52 -7.10 -9.54 16.77
C GLY A 52 -7.56 -9.71 15.31
N ILE A 53 -6.67 -9.50 14.34
CA ILE A 53 -6.95 -9.76 12.93
C ILE A 53 -7.19 -11.26 12.69
N LYS A 54 -6.35 -12.13 13.27
CA LYS A 54 -6.53 -13.58 13.18
C LYS A 54 -7.92 -14.02 13.68
N ALA A 55 -8.39 -13.47 14.78
CA ALA A 55 -9.71 -13.77 15.30
C ALA A 55 -10.84 -13.39 14.32
N LEU A 56 -10.69 -12.33 13.53
CA LEU A 56 -11.64 -11.95 12.47
C LEU A 56 -11.62 -12.94 11.30
N LEU A 57 -10.45 -13.43 10.93
CA LEU A 57 -10.29 -14.48 9.92
C LEU A 57 -10.94 -15.78 10.39
N ASP A 58 -10.65 -16.22 11.62
CA ASP A 58 -11.18 -17.46 12.22
C ASP A 58 -12.71 -17.41 12.37
N GLN A 59 -13.30 -16.22 12.58
CA GLN A 59 -14.75 -16.00 12.63
C GLN A 59 -15.39 -15.85 11.24
N GLY A 60 -14.61 -15.83 10.15
CA GLY A 60 -15.11 -15.65 8.78
C GLY A 60 -15.56 -14.21 8.46
N VAL A 61 -15.27 -13.24 9.33
CA VAL A 61 -15.56 -11.82 9.09
C VAL A 61 -14.68 -11.26 7.97
N ALA A 62 -13.47 -11.79 7.81
CA ALA A 62 -12.60 -11.52 6.66
C ALA A 62 -12.05 -12.83 6.09
N GLN A 63 -11.75 -12.83 4.79
CA GLN A 63 -11.17 -13.99 4.08
C GLN A 63 -9.64 -13.94 4.10
N TRP A 64 -9.09 -12.76 3.86
CA TRP A 64 -7.66 -12.49 3.77
C TRP A 64 -7.30 -11.27 4.61
N ALA A 65 -6.05 -11.19 5.01
CA ALA A 65 -5.50 -10.09 5.76
C ALA A 65 -4.38 -9.38 4.99
N GLY A 66 -4.28 -8.08 5.23
CA GLY A 66 -3.13 -7.25 4.89
C GLY A 66 -2.63 -6.49 6.12
N VAL A 67 -1.41 -6.04 6.06
CA VAL A 67 -0.83 -5.14 7.05
C VAL A 67 -0.33 -3.87 6.39
N SER A 68 -0.31 -2.76 7.13
CA SER A 68 0.07 -1.47 6.55
C SER A 68 0.98 -0.69 7.49
N ASN A 69 1.91 0.08 6.89
CA ASN A 69 2.88 0.89 7.61
C ASN A 69 3.76 0.05 8.56
N VAL A 70 4.29 -1.05 8.06
CA VAL A 70 5.04 -2.04 8.83
C VAL A 70 6.51 -2.09 8.42
N SER A 71 7.38 -2.39 9.39
CA SER A 71 8.76 -2.81 9.15
C SER A 71 8.83 -4.30 8.77
N ILE A 72 9.99 -4.75 8.30
CA ILE A 72 10.23 -6.18 8.03
C ILE A 72 10.06 -7.03 9.29
N GLU A 73 10.48 -6.54 10.46
CA GLU A 73 10.32 -7.26 11.73
C GLU A 73 8.85 -7.45 12.08
N GLN A 74 8.05 -6.40 11.92
CA GLN A 74 6.60 -6.46 12.12
C GLN A 74 5.93 -7.38 11.09
N LEU A 75 6.37 -7.33 9.83
CA LEU A 75 5.86 -8.20 8.78
C LEU A 75 6.12 -9.68 9.10
N LYS A 76 7.30 -10.03 9.60
CA LYS A 76 7.61 -11.40 10.03
C LYS A 76 6.73 -11.88 11.18
N ILE A 77 6.43 -11.00 12.17
CA ILE A 77 5.47 -11.31 13.25
C ILE A 77 4.08 -11.57 12.66
N ALA A 78 3.64 -10.73 11.74
CA ALA A 78 2.34 -10.90 11.09
C ALA A 78 2.27 -12.21 10.29
N GLN A 79 3.34 -12.58 9.57
CA GLN A 79 3.41 -13.86 8.83
C GLN A 79 3.34 -15.07 9.77
N GLU A 80 4.03 -15.02 10.93
CA GLU A 80 3.99 -16.10 11.91
C GLU A 80 2.58 -16.34 12.46
N ILE A 81 1.81 -15.26 12.70
CA ILE A 81 0.48 -15.33 13.32
C ILE A 81 -0.61 -15.60 12.29
N LEU A 82 -0.57 -14.91 11.15
CA LEU A 82 -1.62 -14.95 10.13
C LEU A 82 -1.40 -16.05 9.09
N GLY A 83 -0.17 -16.54 8.96
CA GLY A 83 0.20 -17.60 8.01
C GLY A 83 -0.19 -17.25 6.58
N ASP A 84 -0.69 -18.25 5.86
CA ASP A 84 -1.11 -18.12 4.46
C ASP A 84 -2.28 -17.15 4.24
N LYS A 85 -2.91 -16.68 5.33
CA LYS A 85 -3.98 -15.67 5.25
C LYS A 85 -3.47 -14.26 5.06
N LEU A 86 -2.19 -13.98 5.35
CA LEU A 86 -1.55 -12.71 5.04
C LEU A 86 -1.16 -12.69 3.55
N VAL A 87 -1.76 -11.80 2.77
CA VAL A 87 -1.58 -11.75 1.32
C VAL A 87 -1.05 -10.40 0.80
N ALA A 88 -1.06 -9.36 1.63
CA ALA A 88 -0.70 -8.03 1.16
C ALA A 88 -0.04 -7.16 2.25
N VAL A 89 0.86 -6.30 1.79
CA VAL A 89 1.47 -5.21 2.58
C VAL A 89 1.14 -3.90 1.92
N GLN A 90 0.74 -2.89 2.69
CA GLN A 90 0.48 -1.55 2.17
C GLN A 90 1.37 -0.53 2.85
N ASN A 91 2.47 -0.16 2.20
CA ASN A 91 3.43 0.83 2.70
C ASN A 91 3.56 2.03 1.74
N GLN A 92 4.07 3.15 2.25
CA GLN A 92 4.43 4.28 1.41
C GLN A 92 5.63 3.89 0.52
N TYR A 93 5.54 4.23 -0.75
CA TYR A 93 6.64 4.11 -1.69
C TYR A 93 6.47 5.14 -2.80
N SER A 94 7.56 5.75 -3.24
CA SER A 94 7.58 6.67 -4.37
C SER A 94 9.04 7.01 -4.72
N PRO A 95 9.34 7.71 -5.82
CA PRO A 95 10.71 8.18 -6.12
C PRO A 95 11.36 9.01 -5.02
N ILE A 96 10.58 9.60 -4.12
CA ILE A 96 11.06 10.41 -2.98
C ILE A 96 10.89 9.72 -1.62
N HIS A 97 10.41 8.48 -1.59
CA HIS A 97 10.23 7.64 -0.40
C HIS A 97 10.63 6.21 -0.72
N LEU A 98 11.93 5.93 -0.65
CA LEU A 98 12.51 4.63 -0.93
C LEU A 98 12.80 3.81 0.35
N ASP A 99 12.46 4.35 1.51
CA ASP A 99 12.76 3.75 2.83
C ASP A 99 12.12 2.36 3.03
N THR A 100 11.13 2.02 2.22
CA THR A 100 10.45 0.72 2.25
C THR A 100 10.86 -0.21 1.10
N GLN A 101 11.95 0.09 0.39
CA GLN A 101 12.48 -0.77 -0.68
C GLN A 101 12.74 -2.20 -0.19
N ASP A 102 13.37 -2.34 0.98
CA ASP A 102 13.65 -3.66 1.56
C ASP A 102 12.37 -4.45 1.83
N THR A 103 11.28 -3.76 2.21
CA THR A 103 9.97 -4.39 2.43
C THR A 103 9.34 -4.81 1.10
N LEU A 104 9.48 -3.99 0.05
CA LEU A 104 9.04 -4.33 -1.30
C LEU A 104 9.75 -5.59 -1.81
N ASP A 105 11.08 -5.64 -1.69
CA ASP A 105 11.90 -6.77 -2.11
C ASP A 105 11.52 -8.04 -1.33
N TYR A 106 11.32 -7.91 -0.01
CA TYR A 106 10.86 -9.01 0.83
C TYR A 106 9.47 -9.51 0.42
N CYS A 107 8.54 -8.63 0.04
CA CYS A 107 7.23 -9.03 -0.46
C CYS A 107 7.35 -9.86 -1.74
N ALA A 108 8.24 -9.48 -2.67
CA ALA A 108 8.53 -10.26 -3.87
C ALA A 108 9.00 -11.68 -3.54
N GLU A 109 9.94 -11.82 -2.60
CA GLU A 109 10.48 -13.11 -2.16
C GLU A 109 9.42 -14.00 -1.50
N GLN A 110 8.48 -13.39 -0.78
CA GLN A 110 7.44 -14.11 -0.01
C GLN A 110 6.13 -14.32 -0.79
N GLY A 111 6.02 -13.81 -2.02
CA GLY A 111 4.78 -13.88 -2.81
C GLY A 111 3.64 -13.05 -2.24
N LEU A 112 3.95 -11.96 -1.53
CA LEU A 112 2.98 -11.00 -1.00
C LEU A 112 2.78 -9.84 -1.98
N ALA A 113 1.55 -9.37 -2.12
CA ALA A 113 1.27 -8.14 -2.83
C ALA A 113 1.82 -6.93 -2.05
N PHE A 114 2.52 -6.03 -2.73
CA PHE A 114 2.92 -4.74 -2.18
C PHE A 114 2.02 -3.64 -2.74
N VAL A 115 1.23 -3.00 -1.89
CA VAL A 115 0.31 -1.93 -2.27
C VAL A 115 0.93 -0.58 -1.89
N CYS A 116 1.33 0.17 -2.90
CA CYS A 116 1.99 1.46 -2.72
C CYS A 116 0.97 2.57 -2.47
N TRP A 117 0.98 3.16 -1.26
CA TRP A 117 0.24 4.38 -1.01
C TRP A 117 1.11 5.62 -1.19
N SER A 118 0.50 6.75 -1.57
CA SER A 118 1.20 7.99 -1.98
C SER A 118 2.27 7.79 -3.06
N PRO A 119 2.00 7.07 -4.14
CA PRO A 119 2.97 6.77 -5.20
C PRO A 119 3.56 8.03 -5.85
N LEU A 120 2.85 9.14 -5.83
CA LEU A 120 3.29 10.44 -6.35
C LEU A 120 3.91 11.34 -5.28
N GLY A 121 4.44 10.77 -4.18
CA GLY A 121 5.11 11.48 -3.10
C GLY A 121 4.21 12.04 -2.01
N GLY A 122 2.89 12.08 -2.25
CA GLY A 122 1.93 12.65 -1.29
C GLY A 122 1.91 14.18 -1.28
N TYR A 123 1.11 14.77 -0.38
CA TYR A 123 0.91 16.23 -0.32
C TYR A 123 1.20 16.83 1.06
N ARG A 124 1.55 16.00 2.05
CA ARG A 124 1.62 16.44 3.46
C ARG A 124 2.95 17.05 3.86
N HIS A 125 4.01 16.76 3.13
CA HIS A 125 5.35 17.22 3.44
C HIS A 125 5.94 17.95 2.22
N PRO A 126 6.59 19.11 2.41
CA PRO A 126 7.35 19.71 1.35
C PRO A 126 8.50 18.77 0.95
N TYR A 127 8.64 18.54 -0.33
CA TYR A 127 9.72 17.76 -0.92
C TYR A 127 10.37 18.56 -2.04
N ASP A 128 11.59 18.18 -2.41
CA ASP A 128 12.26 18.78 -3.55
C ASP A 128 11.60 18.30 -4.85
N GLU A 129 10.90 19.19 -5.52
CA GLU A 129 10.22 18.90 -6.80
C GLU A 129 11.20 18.48 -7.90
N HIS A 130 12.49 18.85 -7.80
CA HIS A 130 13.53 18.45 -8.76
C HIS A 130 13.82 16.94 -8.74
N LEU A 131 13.45 16.23 -7.67
CA LEU A 131 13.52 14.76 -7.64
C LEU A 131 12.68 14.08 -8.71
N PHE A 132 11.66 14.78 -9.25
CA PHE A 132 10.85 14.30 -10.36
C PHE A 132 11.33 14.75 -11.74
N ASP A 133 12.42 15.53 -11.86
CA ASP A 133 12.90 16.01 -13.14
C ASP A 133 13.26 14.89 -14.13
N PRO A 134 13.91 13.78 -13.73
CA PRO A 134 14.13 12.64 -14.65
C PRO A 134 12.83 12.06 -15.20
N PHE A 135 11.77 12.01 -14.38
CA PHE A 135 10.44 11.53 -14.80
C PHE A 135 9.76 12.50 -15.77
N ARG A 136 9.93 13.82 -15.57
CA ARG A 136 9.43 14.85 -16.49
C ARG A 136 10.11 14.77 -17.86
N GLU A 137 11.42 14.54 -17.91
CA GLU A 137 12.16 14.38 -19.16
C GLU A 137 11.71 13.16 -19.97
N VAL A 138 11.48 12.01 -19.31
CA VAL A 138 10.91 10.83 -19.96
C VAL A 138 9.47 11.11 -20.43
N ALA A 139 8.67 11.76 -19.61
CA ALA A 139 7.30 12.13 -19.93
C ALA A 139 7.20 13.03 -21.17
N GLU A 140 8.07 14.04 -21.27
CA GLU A 140 8.15 14.93 -22.44
C GLU A 140 8.49 14.13 -23.71
N THR A 141 9.48 13.24 -23.64
CA THR A 141 9.88 12.39 -24.77
C THR A 141 8.75 11.45 -25.21
N ARG A 142 7.97 10.92 -24.28
CA ARG A 142 6.86 9.99 -24.53
C ARG A 142 5.53 10.70 -24.83
N GLY A 143 5.43 12.01 -24.63
CA GLY A 143 4.20 12.78 -24.82
C GLY A 143 3.08 12.40 -23.82
N VAL A 144 3.46 12.07 -22.58
CA VAL A 144 2.55 11.66 -21.49
C VAL A 144 2.78 12.52 -20.24
N SER A 145 1.96 12.36 -19.20
CA SER A 145 2.18 13.02 -17.91
C SER A 145 3.35 12.38 -17.15
N TYR A 146 4.08 13.17 -16.35
CA TYR A 146 5.13 12.61 -15.49
C TYR A 146 4.55 11.70 -14.40
N GLN A 147 3.33 11.94 -13.94
CA GLN A 147 2.62 11.06 -13.01
C GLN A 147 2.44 9.66 -13.58
N ARG A 148 2.08 9.55 -14.88
CA ARG A 148 1.99 8.26 -15.56
C ARG A 148 3.35 7.56 -15.62
N VAL A 149 4.43 8.29 -15.87
CA VAL A 149 5.78 7.71 -15.89
C VAL A 149 6.19 7.23 -14.50
N VAL A 150 5.88 7.97 -13.44
CA VAL A 150 6.13 7.54 -12.05
C VAL A 150 5.40 6.23 -11.75
N LEU A 151 4.10 6.19 -12.03
CA LEU A 151 3.29 4.98 -11.77
C LEU A 151 3.77 3.77 -12.61
N ALA A 152 4.15 3.98 -13.88
CA ALA A 152 4.73 2.93 -14.71
C ALA A 152 6.08 2.43 -14.16
N TRP A 153 6.92 3.34 -13.64
CA TRP A 153 8.18 2.97 -12.99
C TRP A 153 7.97 2.15 -11.72
N GLU A 154 6.96 2.47 -10.93
CA GLU A 154 6.60 1.68 -9.75
C GLU A 154 6.08 0.29 -10.15
N LEU A 155 5.16 0.21 -11.11
CA LEU A 155 4.63 -1.05 -11.63
C LEU A 155 5.73 -1.94 -12.23
N ALA A 156 6.77 -1.34 -12.82
CA ALA A 156 7.93 -2.07 -13.36
C ALA A 156 8.79 -2.76 -12.28
N LYS A 157 8.53 -2.54 -10.98
CA LYS A 157 9.21 -3.26 -9.89
C LYS A 157 8.81 -4.75 -9.81
N GLY A 158 7.68 -5.15 -10.40
CA GLY A 158 7.26 -6.55 -10.51
C GLY A 158 5.75 -6.75 -10.41
N ASP A 159 5.31 -7.94 -10.75
CA ASP A 159 3.87 -8.33 -10.78
C ASP A 159 3.19 -8.27 -9.40
N HIS A 160 3.97 -8.17 -8.33
CA HIS A 160 3.48 -8.06 -6.95
C HIS A 160 3.21 -6.59 -6.54
N MET A 161 3.58 -5.62 -7.37
CA MET A 161 3.44 -4.18 -7.11
C MET A 161 2.08 -3.65 -7.55
N PHE A 162 1.38 -2.97 -6.64
CA PHE A 162 0.12 -2.29 -6.89
C PHE A 162 0.22 -0.84 -6.45
N VAL A 163 -0.29 0.09 -7.25
CA VAL A 163 -0.27 1.53 -6.94
C VAL A 163 -1.67 2.04 -6.69
N ILE A 164 -1.84 2.89 -5.65
CA ILE A 164 -3.12 3.50 -5.29
C ILE A 164 -3.04 5.04 -5.32
N PRO A 165 -2.87 5.66 -6.53
CA PRO A 165 -2.79 7.10 -6.65
C PRO A 165 -4.10 7.78 -6.29
N GLY A 166 -4.03 8.87 -5.52
CA GLY A 166 -5.17 9.74 -5.28
C GLY A 166 -5.52 10.54 -6.52
N ALA A 167 -6.83 10.71 -6.79
CA ALA A 167 -7.31 11.54 -7.89
C ALA A 167 -8.54 12.35 -7.46
N HIS A 168 -8.62 13.61 -7.92
CA HIS A 168 -9.74 14.52 -7.66
C HIS A 168 -10.57 14.83 -8.91
N ARG A 169 -10.12 14.39 -10.08
CA ARG A 169 -10.78 14.66 -11.37
C ARG A 169 -10.79 13.37 -12.21
N PRO A 170 -11.85 13.17 -13.02
CA PRO A 170 -11.94 11.99 -13.91
C PRO A 170 -10.72 11.84 -14.84
N GLU A 171 -10.22 12.96 -15.39
CA GLU A 171 -9.07 12.97 -16.31
C GLU A 171 -7.81 12.41 -15.63
N THR A 172 -7.61 12.72 -14.33
CA THR A 172 -6.46 12.22 -13.56
C THR A 172 -6.55 10.71 -13.34
N ILE A 173 -7.75 10.18 -13.06
CA ILE A 173 -7.96 8.72 -12.93
C ILE A 173 -7.67 8.02 -14.26
N LEU A 174 -8.22 8.56 -15.36
CA LEU A 174 -8.02 7.98 -16.70
C LEU A 174 -6.56 8.05 -17.15
N ASP A 175 -5.82 9.08 -16.73
CA ASP A 175 -4.40 9.18 -17.00
C ASP A 175 -3.60 8.16 -16.19
N SER A 176 -3.90 8.01 -14.89
CA SER A 176 -3.25 7.04 -14.01
C SER A 176 -3.47 5.60 -14.47
N LEU A 177 -4.68 5.25 -14.92
CA LEU A 177 -4.99 3.91 -15.45
C LEU A 177 -4.13 3.53 -16.66
N LYS A 178 -3.69 4.49 -17.47
CA LYS A 178 -2.82 4.24 -18.62
C LYS A 178 -1.36 3.98 -18.25
N ALA A 179 -1.00 4.04 -16.97
CA ALA A 179 0.35 3.69 -16.51
C ALA A 179 0.66 2.21 -16.75
N ASP A 180 -0.34 1.35 -16.62
CA ASP A 180 -0.23 -0.10 -16.89
C ASP A 180 0.08 -0.42 -18.37
N GLU A 181 -0.28 0.49 -19.28
CA GLU A 181 -0.01 0.37 -20.73
C GLU A 181 1.34 0.98 -21.13
N LEU A 182 2.05 1.66 -20.22
CA LEU A 182 3.29 2.37 -20.50
C LEU A 182 4.51 1.49 -20.18
N GLU A 183 4.99 0.78 -21.17
CA GLU A 183 6.26 0.02 -21.07
C GLU A 183 7.45 0.98 -21.13
N LEU A 184 8.21 1.07 -20.03
CA LEU A 184 9.48 1.79 -19.96
C LEU A 184 10.61 0.89 -20.46
N THR A 185 11.51 1.48 -21.24
CA THR A 185 12.71 0.76 -21.72
C THR A 185 13.73 0.58 -20.60
N GLU A 186 14.67 -0.35 -20.73
CA GLU A 186 15.77 -0.55 -19.78
C GLU A 186 16.60 0.74 -19.58
N GLU A 187 16.79 1.52 -20.66
CA GLU A 187 17.51 2.81 -20.59
C GLU A 187 16.73 3.83 -19.76
N GLU A 188 15.42 3.92 -19.94
CA GLU A 188 14.55 4.79 -19.16
C GLU A 188 14.51 4.36 -17.68
N LEU A 189 14.35 3.06 -17.39
CA LEU A 189 14.38 2.53 -16.03
C LEU A 189 15.73 2.82 -15.34
N ALA A 190 16.85 2.66 -16.04
CA ALA A 190 18.18 2.99 -15.51
C ALA A 190 18.35 4.50 -15.23
N LYS A 191 17.69 5.37 -16.00
CA LYS A 191 17.68 6.82 -15.77
C LYS A 191 16.85 7.22 -14.57
N LEU A 192 15.78 6.47 -14.26
CA LEU A 192 14.81 6.73 -13.20
C LEU A 192 15.17 6.04 -11.86
N SER A 193 16.27 5.29 -11.81
CA SER A 193 16.74 4.53 -10.64
C SER A 193 17.68 5.31 -9.75
#